data_016ec09bfa303a555b4cefab9e1431b2
#
_entry.id   016ec09bfa303a555b4cefab9e1431b2
#
_cell.length_a   1.000
_cell.length_b   1.000
_cell.length_c   1.000
_cell.angle_alpha   90.00
_cell.angle_beta   90.00
_cell.angle_gamma   90.00
#
_symmetry.space_group_name_H-M   'P 1'
#
loop_
_entity.id
_entity.type
_entity.pdbx_description
1 polymer ?
#
loop_
_entity_poly.entity_id
_entity_poly.type
_entity_poly.pdbx_seq_one_letter_code
_entity_poly.pdbx_strand_id
1 'polypeptide(L)'
;MATLKDVKRLKALCEKYDLEGREILDKFTNTELQSVYNGIGPESFPDWLRGLVNTLHPTLEPVAFIHDAEWALSDGTETSFAASNARFKRNGYKAAKAEFGWWRPRRYLVMNDARRYGNYCQLFGWSAWRAPYDERRKANGQV
;
A
#
# COMPACT_ATOMS: atom_id res chain seq x y z
N MET A 1 0.19 -3.18 -17.35
CA MET A 1 -0.92 -2.31 -16.89
C MET A 1 -1.93 -3.15 -16.13
N ALA A 2 -2.32 -2.74 -14.93
CA ALA A 2 -3.30 -3.46 -14.14
C ALA A 2 -4.69 -3.41 -14.79
N THR A 3 -5.40 -4.52 -14.71
CA THR A 3 -6.75 -4.69 -15.25
C THR A 3 -7.77 -4.75 -14.12
N LEU A 4 -9.07 -4.66 -14.44
CA LEU A 4 -10.14 -4.91 -13.46
C LEU A 4 -10.07 -6.33 -12.88
N LYS A 5 -9.56 -7.28 -13.66
CA LYS A 5 -9.32 -8.65 -13.19
C LYS A 5 -8.26 -8.68 -12.10
N ASP A 6 -7.21 -7.88 -12.23
CA ASP A 6 -6.16 -7.75 -11.20
C ASP A 6 -6.72 -7.15 -9.91
N VAL A 7 -7.57 -6.12 -10.01
CA VAL A 7 -8.24 -5.52 -8.84
C VAL A 7 -9.05 -6.57 -8.08
N LYS A 8 -9.85 -7.36 -8.79
CA LYS A 8 -10.66 -8.43 -8.18
C LYS A 8 -9.79 -9.50 -7.53
N ARG A 9 -8.70 -9.89 -8.20
CA ARG A 9 -7.72 -10.85 -7.67
C ARG A 9 -7.07 -10.33 -6.39
N LEU A 10 -6.66 -9.07 -6.37
CA LEU A 10 -6.03 -8.46 -5.19
C LEU A 10 -6.98 -8.33 -4.02
N LYS A 11 -8.24 -7.95 -4.26
CA LYS A 11 -9.28 -7.93 -3.21
C LYS A 11 -9.47 -9.32 -2.59
N ALA A 12 -9.54 -10.36 -3.43
CA ALA A 12 -9.66 -11.74 -2.96
C ALA A 12 -8.46 -12.18 -2.11
N LEU A 13 -7.24 -11.78 -2.49
CA LEU A 13 -6.04 -12.04 -1.70
C LEU A 13 -6.03 -11.30 -0.36
N CYS A 14 -6.53 -10.05 -0.33
CA CYS A 14 -6.66 -9.31 0.92
C CYS A 14 -7.59 -10.03 1.91
N GLU A 15 -8.68 -10.63 1.42
CA GLU A 15 -9.57 -11.44 2.24
C GLU A 15 -8.91 -12.77 2.66
N LYS A 16 -8.29 -13.47 1.70
CA LYS A 16 -7.61 -14.75 1.95
C LYS A 16 -6.54 -14.65 3.04
N TYR A 17 -5.78 -13.58 3.04
CA TYR A 17 -4.71 -13.35 4.02
C TYR A 17 -5.19 -12.63 5.29
N ASP A 18 -6.48 -12.29 5.36
CA ASP A 18 -7.08 -11.53 6.47
C ASP A 18 -6.30 -10.25 6.77
N LEU A 19 -6.02 -9.47 5.74
CA LEU A 19 -5.23 -8.25 5.88
C LEU A 19 -6.00 -7.16 6.61
N GLU A 20 -5.31 -6.46 7.52
CA GLU A 20 -5.88 -5.31 8.24
C GLU A 20 -6.07 -4.12 7.30
N GLY A 21 -7.17 -3.40 7.48
CA GLY A 21 -7.47 -2.18 6.72
C GLY A 21 -8.02 -2.42 5.33
N ARG A 22 -8.31 -3.68 4.96
CA ARG A 22 -8.86 -4.00 3.63
C ARG A 22 -10.21 -3.34 3.35
N GLU A 23 -10.93 -2.94 4.39
CA GLU A 23 -12.20 -2.21 4.29
C GLU A 23 -12.03 -0.85 3.59
N ILE A 24 -10.84 -0.28 3.55
CA ILE A 24 -10.59 0.97 2.83
C ILE A 24 -10.85 0.81 1.33
N LEU A 25 -10.70 -0.40 0.81
CA LEU A 25 -10.95 -0.69 -0.60
C LEU A 25 -12.40 -0.48 -1.00
N ASP A 26 -13.33 -0.56 -0.04
CA ASP A 26 -14.75 -0.35 -0.26
C ASP A 26 -15.11 1.12 -0.48
N LYS A 27 -14.20 2.03 -0.16
CA LYS A 27 -14.36 3.47 -0.42
C LYS A 27 -14.12 3.86 -1.87
N PHE A 28 -13.68 2.92 -2.69
CA PHE A 28 -13.33 3.12 -4.09
C PHE A 28 -14.18 2.24 -4.99
N THR A 29 -14.45 2.72 -6.21
CA THR A 29 -14.91 1.85 -7.30
C THR A 29 -13.74 0.99 -7.78
N ASN A 30 -14.02 -0.10 -8.48
CA ASN A 30 -12.96 -0.93 -9.05
C ASN A 30 -12.11 -0.17 -10.09
N THR A 31 -12.72 0.77 -10.80
CA THR A 31 -12.01 1.63 -11.76
C THR A 31 -11.03 2.58 -11.05
N GLU A 32 -11.45 3.16 -9.93
CA GLU A 32 -10.59 4.00 -9.10
C GLU A 32 -9.43 3.20 -8.50
N LEU A 33 -9.70 1.98 -8.02
CA LEU A 33 -8.66 1.09 -7.51
C LEU A 33 -7.67 0.68 -8.61
N GLN A 34 -8.15 0.49 -9.84
CA GLN A 34 -7.28 0.24 -10.98
C GLN A 34 -6.30 1.40 -11.20
N SER A 35 -6.78 2.64 -11.08
CA SER A 35 -5.95 3.84 -11.19
C SER A 35 -4.94 3.93 -10.05
N VAL A 36 -5.35 3.66 -8.82
CA VAL A 36 -4.46 3.62 -7.65
C VAL A 36 -3.35 2.59 -7.86
N TYR A 37 -3.71 1.39 -8.30
CA TYR A 37 -2.76 0.30 -8.53
C TYR A 37 -1.78 0.60 -9.67
N ASN A 38 -2.21 1.30 -10.71
CA ASN A 38 -1.35 1.68 -11.85
C ASN A 38 -0.34 2.78 -11.50
N GLY A 39 -0.34 3.25 -10.25
CA GLY A 39 0.52 4.35 -9.85
C GLY A 39 0.14 5.67 -10.52
N ILE A 40 -1.08 5.77 -11.05
CA ILE A 40 -1.70 7.04 -11.42
C ILE A 40 -2.20 7.65 -10.10
N GLY A 41 -1.36 7.59 -9.10
CA GLY A 41 -1.45 8.43 -7.95
C GLY A 41 -0.97 9.83 -8.33
N PRO A 42 -1.03 10.77 -7.41
CA PRO A 42 -0.56 12.12 -7.67
C PRO A 42 0.82 12.08 -8.33
N GLU A 43 1.03 12.92 -9.32
CA GLU A 43 2.32 13.10 -10.01
C GLU A 43 3.49 13.31 -9.04
N SER A 44 3.17 13.54 -7.78
CA SER A 44 4.07 13.75 -6.65
C SER A 44 4.69 12.48 -6.05
N PHE A 45 4.30 11.26 -6.50
CA PHE A 45 5.01 10.05 -6.07
C PHE A 45 6.41 10.05 -6.69
N PRO A 46 7.47 10.17 -5.87
CA PRO A 46 8.82 10.18 -6.40
C PRO A 46 9.17 8.85 -7.09
N ASP A 47 9.98 8.90 -8.13
CA ASP A 47 10.37 7.72 -8.92
C ASP A 47 11.02 6.62 -8.07
N TRP A 48 11.73 6.98 -7.01
CA TRP A 48 12.34 6.00 -6.11
C TRP A 48 11.30 5.14 -5.39
N LEU A 49 10.13 5.71 -5.04
CA LEU A 49 9.05 4.95 -4.40
C LEU A 49 8.43 3.95 -5.38
N ARG A 50 8.25 4.36 -6.64
CA ARG A 50 7.78 3.46 -7.70
C ARG A 50 8.77 2.32 -7.96
N GLY A 51 10.07 2.63 -7.98
CA GLY A 51 11.13 1.64 -8.14
C GLY A 51 11.14 0.63 -7.00
N LEU A 52 10.89 1.09 -5.78
CA LEU A 52 10.86 0.23 -4.59
C LEU A 52 9.70 -0.77 -4.62
N VAL A 53 8.51 -0.33 -5.05
CA VAL A 53 7.33 -1.20 -5.21
C VAL A 53 7.61 -2.32 -6.19
N ASN A 54 8.32 -2.02 -7.30
CA ASN A 54 8.64 -3.01 -8.32
C ASN A 54 9.63 -4.08 -7.84
N THR A 55 10.35 -3.86 -6.74
CA THR A 55 11.29 -4.82 -6.16
C THR A 55 10.66 -5.69 -5.07
N LEU A 56 9.42 -5.42 -4.68
CA LEU A 56 8.73 -6.20 -3.65
C LEU A 56 8.40 -7.61 -4.15
N HIS A 57 8.50 -8.57 -3.24
CA HIS A 57 8.06 -9.94 -3.53
C HIS A 57 6.57 -9.95 -3.90
N PRO A 58 6.16 -10.75 -4.90
CA PRO A 58 4.75 -10.79 -5.36
C PRO A 58 3.71 -11.07 -4.27
N THR A 59 4.08 -11.79 -3.22
CA THR A 59 3.22 -12.05 -2.05
C THR A 59 2.80 -10.75 -1.34
N LEU A 60 3.58 -9.68 -1.46
CA LEU A 60 3.30 -8.38 -0.86
C LEU A 60 2.41 -7.48 -1.73
N GLU A 61 2.05 -7.91 -2.93
CA GLU A 61 1.23 -7.12 -3.85
C GLU A 61 -0.11 -6.69 -3.22
N PRO A 62 -0.92 -7.59 -2.60
CA PRO A 62 -2.15 -7.16 -1.93
C PRO A 62 -1.90 -6.26 -0.72
N VAL A 63 -0.77 -6.41 -0.06
CA VAL A 63 -0.36 -5.56 1.07
C VAL A 63 -0.07 -4.13 0.59
N ALA A 64 0.69 -4.00 -0.49
CA ALA A 64 0.96 -2.71 -1.14
C ALA A 64 -0.32 -2.07 -1.67
N PHE A 65 -1.25 -2.85 -2.16
CA PHE A 65 -2.54 -2.38 -2.68
C PHE A 65 -3.37 -1.65 -1.61
N ILE A 66 -3.47 -2.21 -0.40
CA ILE A 66 -4.13 -1.55 0.74
C ILE A 66 -3.37 -0.27 1.13
N HIS A 67 -2.06 -0.35 1.22
CA HIS A 67 -1.21 0.77 1.59
C HIS A 67 -1.36 1.95 0.61
N ASP A 68 -1.36 1.66 -0.69
CA ASP A 68 -1.55 2.68 -1.72
C ASP A 68 -2.95 3.34 -1.64
N ALA A 69 -3.99 2.54 -1.35
CA ALA A 69 -5.33 3.04 -1.14
C ALA A 69 -5.41 3.96 0.09
N GLU A 70 -4.76 3.59 1.19
CA GLU A 70 -4.66 4.43 2.39
C GLU A 70 -3.96 5.75 2.09
N TRP A 71 -2.88 5.71 1.34
CA TRP A 71 -2.14 6.90 0.97
C TRP A 71 -2.93 7.81 0.03
N ALA A 72 -3.69 7.25 -0.90
CA ALA A 72 -4.56 8.02 -1.78
C ALA A 72 -5.63 8.81 -1.00
N LEU A 73 -6.08 8.30 0.15
CA LEU A 73 -7.04 8.94 1.05
C LEU A 73 -6.38 9.57 2.29
N SER A 74 -5.11 9.91 2.20
CA SER A 74 -4.33 10.49 3.30
C SER A 74 -5.07 11.67 3.95
N ASP A 75 -5.10 11.67 5.30
CA ASP A 75 -5.60 12.80 6.09
C ASP A 75 -4.51 13.82 6.44
N GLY A 76 -3.30 13.63 5.95
CA GLY A 76 -2.17 14.52 6.14
C GLY A 76 -1.56 14.50 7.54
N THR A 77 -2.02 13.63 8.46
CA THR A 77 -1.50 13.57 9.82
C THR A 77 -0.34 12.60 9.98
N GLU A 78 0.57 12.90 10.92
CA GLU A 78 1.68 12.01 11.27
C GLU A 78 1.20 10.70 11.89
N THR A 79 0.16 10.77 12.70
CA THR A 79 -0.42 9.58 13.35
C THR A 79 -0.92 8.56 12.34
N SER A 80 -1.70 9.01 11.35
CA SER A 80 -2.23 8.12 10.30
C SER A 80 -1.12 7.64 9.37
N PHE A 81 -0.12 8.48 9.09
CA PHE A 81 1.07 8.11 8.33
C PHE A 81 1.82 6.94 8.99
N ALA A 82 2.14 7.08 10.27
CA ALA A 82 2.82 6.03 11.03
C ALA A 82 1.98 4.75 11.13
N ALA A 83 0.67 4.90 11.33
CA ALA A 83 -0.26 3.77 11.42
C ALA A 83 -0.32 2.98 10.10
N SER A 84 -0.37 3.66 8.96
CA SER A 84 -0.37 3.04 7.64
C SER A 84 0.90 2.23 7.38
N ASN A 85 2.06 2.79 7.70
CA ASN A 85 3.35 2.11 7.53
C ASN A 85 3.51 0.91 8.48
N ALA A 86 3.04 1.03 9.72
CA ALA A 86 3.03 -0.08 10.67
C ALA A 86 2.09 -1.20 10.22
N ARG A 87 0.93 -0.86 9.68
CA ARG A 87 -0.03 -1.81 9.11
C ARG A 87 0.56 -2.55 7.92
N PHE A 88 1.29 -1.86 7.06
CA PHE A 88 2.00 -2.51 5.96
C PHE A 88 2.90 -3.64 6.46
N LYS A 89 3.69 -3.39 7.50
CA LYS A 89 4.59 -4.41 8.07
C LYS A 89 3.81 -5.59 8.65
N ARG A 90 2.76 -5.33 9.43
CA ARG A 90 1.92 -6.41 10.00
C ARG A 90 1.23 -7.23 8.91
N ASN A 91 0.68 -6.57 7.90
CA ASN A 91 0.05 -7.24 6.77
C ASN A 91 1.06 -8.06 5.96
N GLY A 92 2.26 -7.56 5.79
CA GLY A 92 3.35 -8.31 5.15
C GLY A 92 3.68 -9.59 5.89
N TYR A 93 3.70 -9.55 7.21
CA TYR A 93 3.91 -10.75 8.04
C TYR A 93 2.74 -11.72 7.91
N LYS A 94 1.50 -11.24 7.90
CA LYS A 94 0.31 -12.08 7.68
C LYS A 94 0.36 -12.80 6.33
N ALA A 95 0.65 -12.06 5.26
CA ALA A 95 0.76 -12.61 3.91
C ALA A 95 1.87 -13.66 3.82
N ALA A 96 3.05 -13.38 4.38
CA ALA A 96 4.17 -14.31 4.40
C ALA A 96 3.83 -15.60 5.14
N LYS A 97 3.20 -15.49 6.29
CA LYS A 97 2.77 -16.65 7.11
C LYS A 97 1.66 -17.46 6.46
N ALA A 98 0.76 -16.81 5.74
CA ALA A 98 -0.32 -17.48 5.01
C ALA A 98 0.20 -18.26 3.80
N GLU A 99 1.19 -17.69 3.09
CA GLU A 99 1.71 -18.27 1.85
C GLU A 99 2.80 -19.32 2.08
N PHE A 100 3.65 -19.15 3.11
CA PHE A 100 4.82 -20.00 3.35
C PHE A 100 4.81 -20.58 4.77
N GLY A 101 5.05 -21.89 4.86
CA GLY A 101 5.22 -22.57 6.15
C GLY A 101 6.44 -22.06 6.93
N TRP A 102 6.44 -22.28 8.24
CA TRP A 102 7.49 -21.80 9.15
C TRP A 102 8.90 -22.30 8.80
N TRP A 103 9.01 -23.44 8.12
CA TRP A 103 10.30 -24.05 7.70
C TRP A 103 10.83 -23.49 6.38
N ARG A 104 10.06 -22.65 5.67
CA ARG A 104 10.47 -22.13 4.36
C ARG A 104 11.23 -20.83 4.52
N PRO A 105 12.50 -20.76 4.06
CA PRO A 105 13.28 -19.51 4.14
C PRO A 105 12.61 -18.32 3.47
N ARG A 106 11.85 -18.56 2.40
CA ARG A 106 11.14 -17.51 1.65
C ARG A 106 10.15 -16.74 2.52
N ARG A 107 9.53 -17.40 3.52
CA ARG A 107 8.68 -16.71 4.49
C ARG A 107 9.40 -15.55 5.17
N TYR A 108 10.61 -15.78 5.60
CA TYR A 108 11.40 -14.78 6.34
C TYR A 108 11.98 -13.71 5.42
N LEU A 109 12.28 -14.05 4.15
CA LEU A 109 12.66 -13.07 3.14
C LEU A 109 11.51 -12.09 2.86
N VAL A 110 10.29 -12.59 2.71
CA VAL A 110 9.11 -11.75 2.50
C VAL A 110 8.82 -10.88 3.71
N MET A 111 8.92 -11.43 4.93
CA MET A 111 8.78 -10.65 6.17
C MET A 111 9.81 -9.54 6.26
N ASN A 112 11.05 -9.83 5.91
CA ASN A 112 12.12 -8.83 5.91
C ASN A 112 11.88 -7.73 4.86
N ASP A 113 11.41 -8.09 3.67
CA ASP A 113 11.04 -7.12 2.63
C ASP A 113 9.93 -6.19 3.12
N ALA A 114 8.89 -6.73 3.75
CA ALA A 114 7.80 -5.94 4.30
C ALA A 114 8.30 -4.96 5.38
N ARG A 115 9.17 -5.42 6.27
CA ARG A 115 9.77 -4.59 7.32
C ARG A 115 10.61 -3.46 6.72
N ARG A 116 11.46 -3.78 5.77
CA ARG A 116 12.34 -2.80 5.11
C ARG A 116 11.53 -1.75 4.36
N TYR A 117 10.54 -2.16 3.59
CA TYR A 117 9.69 -1.24 2.85
C TYR A 117 8.89 -0.32 3.78
N GLY A 118 8.26 -0.87 4.82
CA GLY A 118 7.52 -0.07 5.79
C GLY A 118 8.40 0.96 6.51
N ASN A 119 9.62 0.56 6.88
CA ASN A 119 10.59 1.47 7.50
C ASN A 119 11.05 2.56 6.52
N TYR A 120 11.26 2.19 5.26
CA TYR A 120 11.66 3.14 4.22
C TYR A 120 10.59 4.19 3.98
N CYS A 121 9.32 3.77 3.89
CA CYS A 121 8.20 4.70 3.76
C CYS A 121 8.09 5.63 4.98
N GLN A 122 8.33 5.11 6.17
CA GLN A 122 8.31 5.92 7.41
C GLN A 122 9.40 6.99 7.41
N LEU A 123 10.59 6.67 6.91
CA LEU A 123 11.72 7.60 6.90
C LEU A 123 11.63 8.64 5.78
N PHE A 124 11.14 8.23 4.60
CA PHE A 124 11.27 9.05 3.39
C PHE A 124 9.95 9.37 2.71
N GLY A 125 8.84 8.81 3.15
CA GLY A 125 7.55 8.89 2.45
C GLY A 125 6.66 10.07 2.84
N TRP A 126 7.06 10.92 3.76
CA TRP A 126 6.20 11.97 4.32
C TRP A 126 5.61 12.90 3.25
N SER A 127 6.43 13.39 2.33
CA SER A 127 5.96 14.30 1.28
C SER A 127 4.93 13.63 0.36
N ALA A 128 5.16 12.36 0.02
CA ALA A 128 4.23 11.57 -0.80
C ALA A 128 2.91 11.29 -0.05
N TRP A 129 2.96 11.08 1.26
CA TRP A 129 1.77 10.94 2.11
C TRP A 129 0.95 12.23 2.15
N ARG A 130 1.61 13.36 2.30
CA ARG A 130 0.95 14.67 2.38
C ARG A 130 0.33 15.13 1.07
N ALA A 131 0.92 14.75 -0.08
CA ALA A 131 0.55 15.29 -1.37
C ALA A 131 -0.94 15.16 -1.74
N PRO A 132 -1.61 13.99 -1.60
CA PRO A 132 -3.03 13.88 -1.92
C PRO A 132 -3.91 14.74 -1.03
N TYR A 133 -3.55 14.88 0.23
CA TYR A 133 -4.26 15.74 1.18
C TYR A 133 -4.11 17.22 0.81
N ASP A 134 -2.91 17.66 0.50
CA ASP A 134 -2.64 19.05 0.10
C ASP A 134 -3.36 19.41 -1.21
N GLU A 135 -3.41 18.49 -2.18
CA GLU A 135 -4.14 18.67 -3.43
C GLU A 135 -5.64 18.83 -3.20
N ARG A 136 -6.24 18.01 -2.32
CA ARG A 136 -7.67 18.15 -1.97
C ARG A 136 -7.95 19.47 -1.30
N ARG A 137 -7.07 19.93 -0.41
CA ARG A 137 -7.22 21.25 0.24
C ARG A 137 -7.20 22.39 -0.77
N LYS A 138 -6.29 22.35 -1.73
CA LYS A 138 -6.22 23.35 -2.79
C LYS A 138 -7.49 23.35 -3.66
N ALA A 139 -7.97 22.17 -4.04
CA ALA A 139 -9.19 22.03 -4.83
C ALA A 139 -10.42 22.59 -4.10
N ASN A 140 -10.43 22.55 -2.76
CA ASN A 140 -11.51 23.09 -1.93
C ASN A 140 -11.31 24.56 -1.52
N GLY A 141 -10.28 25.23 -2.06
CA GLY A 141 -9.96 26.61 -1.73
C GLY A 141 -9.36 26.81 -0.32
N GLN A 142 -8.92 25.75 0.32
CA GLN A 142 -8.29 25.77 1.65
C GLN A 142 -6.76 25.81 1.46
N VAL A 143 -6.21 26.97 1.40
CA VAL A 143 -4.75 27.12 1.25
C VAL A 143 -4.09 27.30 2.61
#